data_36893434d7bf143f26e8a31c09171cfe
#
_entry.id   36893434d7bf143f26e8a31c09171cfe
#
_cell.length_a   1.000
_cell.length_b   1.000
_cell.length_c   1.000
_cell.angle_alpha   90.00
_cell.angle_beta   90.00
_cell.angle_gamma   90.00
#
_symmetry.space_group_name_H-M   'P 1'
#
loop_
_entity.id
_entity.type
_entity.pdbx_description
1 polymer ?
#
loop_
_entity_poly.entity_id
_entity_poly.type
_entity_poly.pdbx_seq_one_letter_code
_entity_poly.pdbx_strand_id
1 'polypeptide(L)'
;PCYSIENFYSAEDTLKRILNSEFNMKEKDENFIKILDLYTTLLTNYHDKLLFLNAWLSCQYDIRIKTHTSTRLDINEVLKNYFKNNENMFDVDLNLRANIFNDLKSKDILENTLFKDAPKITDDLLEEKLVLFNSSDFNKACMFRGKFELKFFIDFLKRLKEEATSKNPKILTKKYKCTLSFKLEDSISVLTQYSNTPNCLIEFLDEHLRVA
;
A
#
# COMPACT_ATOMS: atom_id res chain seq x y z
N PRO A 1 -12.56 -8.66 5.71
CA PRO A 1 -11.18 -8.85 6.18
C PRO A 1 -10.19 -8.23 5.22
N CYS A 2 -9.06 -7.70 5.74
CA CYS A 2 -8.00 -7.17 4.89
C CYS A 2 -7.13 -8.30 4.33
N TYR A 3 -6.44 -8.03 3.21
CA TYR A 3 -5.56 -8.98 2.53
C TYR A 3 -4.38 -9.44 3.42
N SER A 4 -3.80 -8.53 4.17
CA SER A 4 -2.67 -8.81 5.07
C SER A 4 -2.59 -7.79 6.22
N ILE A 5 -1.79 -8.11 7.23
CA ILE A 5 -1.60 -7.25 8.40
C ILE A 5 -1.03 -5.87 8.02
N GLU A 6 -0.23 -5.78 6.97
CA GLU A 6 0.37 -4.54 6.52
C GLU A 6 -0.66 -3.48 6.10
N ASN A 7 -1.85 -3.91 5.62
CA ASN A 7 -2.92 -3.00 5.25
C ASN A 7 -3.47 -2.20 6.44
N PHE A 8 -3.41 -2.74 7.67
CA PHE A 8 -3.85 -2.02 8.86
C PHE A 8 -2.93 -0.86 9.22
N TYR A 9 -1.64 -1.02 8.97
CA TYR A 9 -0.64 -0.02 9.32
C TYR A 9 -0.63 1.18 8.36
N SER A 10 -1.12 1.02 7.13
CA SER A 10 -1.19 2.07 6.11
C SER A 10 -2.53 2.82 6.09
N ALA A 11 -3.38 2.62 7.08
CA ALA A 11 -4.67 3.28 7.17
C ALA A 11 -4.54 4.80 7.44
N GLU A 12 -5.51 5.58 6.96
CA GLU A 12 -5.58 7.03 7.17
C GLU A 12 -5.55 7.41 8.66
N ASP A 13 -6.19 6.62 9.53
CA ASP A 13 -6.18 6.86 10.97
C ASP A 13 -4.77 6.72 11.57
N THR A 14 -3.95 5.84 11.05
CA THR A 14 -2.53 5.74 11.42
C THR A 14 -1.80 7.03 11.05
N LEU A 15 -2.05 7.56 9.85
CA LEU A 15 -1.47 8.84 9.42
C LEU A 15 -1.91 9.99 10.33
N LYS A 16 -3.20 10.11 10.65
CA LYS A 16 -3.72 11.14 11.56
C LYS A 16 -3.00 11.14 12.91
N ARG A 17 -2.79 9.96 13.49
CA ARG A 17 -2.07 9.83 14.77
C ARG A 17 -0.60 10.22 14.65
N ILE A 18 0.07 9.85 13.57
CA ILE A 18 1.46 10.25 13.31
C ILE A 18 1.55 11.76 13.15
N LEU A 19 0.63 12.39 12.39
CA LEU A 19 0.60 13.84 12.24
C LEU A 19 0.42 14.55 13.60
N ASN A 20 -0.46 14.03 14.44
CA ASN A 20 -0.70 14.59 15.76
C ASN A 20 0.51 14.42 16.68
N SER A 21 1.03 13.20 16.83
CA SER A 21 2.05 12.89 17.85
C SER A 21 3.46 13.26 17.41
N GLU A 22 3.82 12.99 16.14
CA GLU A 22 5.20 13.13 15.68
C GLU A 22 5.48 14.48 15.02
N PHE A 23 4.48 15.04 14.34
CA PHE A 23 4.60 16.35 13.70
C PHE A 23 3.95 17.47 14.55
N ASN A 24 3.26 17.11 15.64
CA ASN A 24 2.51 18.07 16.47
C ASN A 24 1.55 18.95 15.65
N MET A 25 0.92 18.34 14.66
CA MET A 25 -0.13 18.96 13.84
C MET A 25 -1.49 18.64 14.47
N LYS A 26 -2.33 19.64 14.66
CA LYS A 26 -3.69 19.44 15.17
C LYS A 26 -4.67 19.24 14.02
N GLU A 27 -5.72 18.47 14.25
CA GLU A 27 -6.73 18.17 13.22
C GLU A 27 -7.37 19.39 12.54
N LYS A 28 -7.40 20.53 13.25
CA LYS A 28 -7.92 21.80 12.71
C LYS A 28 -6.87 22.62 11.94
N ASP A 29 -5.60 22.21 11.95
CA ASP A 29 -4.54 22.92 11.24
C ASP A 29 -4.72 22.73 9.73
N GLU A 30 -4.58 23.80 8.97
CA GLU A 30 -4.65 23.77 7.50
C GLU A 30 -3.68 22.75 6.89
N ASN A 31 -2.45 22.68 7.43
CA ASN A 31 -1.47 21.70 6.97
C ASN A 31 -1.88 20.25 7.26
N PHE A 32 -2.57 19.99 8.38
CA PHE A 32 -3.08 18.65 8.70
C PHE A 32 -4.09 18.19 7.64
N ILE A 33 -5.08 19.02 7.35
CA ILE A 33 -6.12 18.75 6.34
C ILE A 33 -5.47 18.56 4.97
N LYS A 34 -4.59 19.48 4.58
CA LYS A 34 -3.88 19.44 3.30
C LYS A 34 -3.06 18.16 3.11
N ILE A 35 -2.41 17.65 4.17
CA ILE A 35 -1.63 16.40 4.10
C ILE A 35 -2.55 15.19 3.95
N LEU A 36 -3.70 15.15 4.63
CA LEU A 36 -4.66 14.06 4.46
C LEU A 36 -5.22 14.02 3.05
N ASP A 37 -5.62 15.17 2.50
CA ASP A 37 -6.11 15.28 1.13
C ASP A 37 -5.05 14.83 0.11
N LEU A 38 -3.81 15.26 0.32
CA LEU A 38 -2.68 14.86 -0.51
C LEU A 38 -2.44 13.35 -0.45
N TYR A 39 -2.44 12.77 0.76
CA TYR A 39 -2.28 11.33 0.96
C TYR A 39 -3.38 10.55 0.23
N THR A 40 -4.63 10.92 0.43
CA THR A 40 -5.78 10.27 -0.21
C THR A 40 -5.70 10.35 -1.73
N THR A 41 -5.33 11.52 -2.26
CA THR A 41 -5.18 11.71 -3.71
C THR A 41 -4.04 10.84 -4.28
N LEU A 42 -2.89 10.82 -3.62
CA LEU A 42 -1.75 10.01 -4.03
C LEU A 42 -2.04 8.51 -3.93
N LEU A 43 -2.72 8.09 -2.86
CA LEU A 43 -3.11 6.69 -2.65
C LEU A 43 -4.10 6.23 -3.72
N THR A 44 -5.09 7.05 -4.07
CA THR A 44 -6.04 6.76 -5.15
C THR A 44 -5.31 6.57 -6.48
N ASN A 45 -4.41 7.48 -6.84
CA ASN A 45 -3.59 7.37 -8.04
C ASN A 45 -2.70 6.12 -8.03
N TYR A 46 -2.18 5.75 -6.88
CA TYR A 46 -1.37 4.55 -6.69
C TYR A 46 -2.20 3.28 -6.90
N HIS A 47 -3.40 3.22 -6.31
CA HIS A 47 -4.33 2.12 -6.49
C HIS A 47 -4.73 1.92 -7.96
N ASP A 48 -5.04 3.00 -8.67
CA ASP A 48 -5.42 2.91 -10.09
C ASP A 48 -4.29 2.38 -10.97
N LYS A 49 -3.05 2.70 -10.61
CA LYS A 49 -1.88 2.19 -11.33
C LYS A 49 -1.58 0.73 -11.01
N LEU A 50 -1.85 0.27 -9.79
CA LEU A 50 -1.64 -1.12 -9.36
C LEU A 50 -2.85 -2.04 -9.57
N LEU A 51 -3.97 -1.52 -10.02
CA LEU A 51 -5.21 -2.26 -10.18
C LEU A 51 -5.00 -3.54 -11.00
N PHE A 52 -4.40 -3.41 -12.17
CA PHE A 52 -4.18 -4.53 -13.09
C PHE A 52 -3.28 -5.60 -12.47
N LEU A 53 -2.16 -5.20 -11.88
CA LEU A 53 -1.25 -6.13 -11.19
C LEU A 53 -1.97 -6.87 -10.06
N ASN A 54 -2.74 -6.17 -9.22
CA ASN A 54 -3.46 -6.80 -8.12
C ASN A 54 -4.58 -7.73 -8.61
N ALA A 55 -5.28 -7.38 -9.68
CA ALA A 55 -6.26 -8.26 -10.32
C ALA A 55 -5.59 -9.55 -10.83
N TRP A 56 -4.48 -9.42 -11.55
CA TRP A 56 -3.70 -10.56 -12.02
C TRP A 56 -3.20 -11.44 -10.87
N LEU A 57 -2.64 -10.86 -9.80
CA LEU A 57 -2.22 -11.59 -8.61
C LEU A 57 -3.38 -12.32 -7.91
N SER A 58 -4.58 -11.73 -7.90
CA SER A 58 -5.78 -12.37 -7.38
C SER A 58 -6.18 -13.59 -8.21
N CYS A 59 -6.09 -13.51 -9.53
CA CYS A 59 -6.32 -14.67 -10.41
C CYS A 59 -5.31 -15.80 -10.11
N GLN A 60 -4.03 -15.48 -9.94
CA GLN A 60 -3.00 -16.46 -9.59
C GLN A 60 -3.28 -17.14 -8.23
N TYR A 61 -3.77 -16.38 -7.27
CA TYR A 61 -4.18 -16.92 -5.97
C TYR A 61 -5.35 -17.90 -6.11
N ASP A 62 -6.37 -17.55 -6.88
CA ASP A 62 -7.55 -18.40 -7.12
C ASP A 62 -7.18 -19.70 -7.84
N ILE A 63 -6.31 -19.62 -8.87
CA ILE A 63 -5.81 -20.81 -9.58
C ILE A 63 -5.06 -21.73 -8.61
N ARG A 64 -4.19 -21.18 -7.79
CA ARG A 64 -3.41 -21.95 -6.81
C ARG A 64 -4.31 -22.69 -5.82
N ILE A 65 -5.37 -22.04 -5.31
CA ILE A 65 -6.34 -22.69 -4.43
C ILE A 65 -7.09 -23.80 -5.16
N LYS A 66 -7.59 -23.53 -6.37
CA LYS A 66 -8.36 -24.51 -7.14
C LYS A 66 -7.55 -25.73 -7.55
N THR A 67 -6.28 -25.54 -7.87
CA THR A 67 -5.39 -26.63 -8.32
C THR A 67 -4.62 -27.30 -7.19
N HIS A 68 -4.78 -26.84 -5.95
CA HIS A 68 -4.03 -27.30 -4.77
C HIS A 68 -2.51 -27.33 -5.00
N THR A 69 -1.97 -26.43 -5.84
CA THR A 69 -0.54 -26.34 -6.10
C THR A 69 0.17 -25.65 -4.94
N SER A 70 1.29 -26.22 -4.51
CA SER A 70 2.14 -25.67 -3.44
C SER A 70 3.04 -24.51 -3.91
N THR A 71 3.21 -24.35 -5.20
CA THR A 71 4.13 -23.36 -5.77
C THR A 71 3.60 -21.95 -5.56
N ARG A 72 4.27 -21.22 -4.68
CA ARG A 72 3.99 -19.82 -4.40
C ARG A 72 4.88 -18.93 -5.26
N LEU A 73 4.28 -17.94 -5.93
CA LEU A 73 5.05 -16.95 -6.67
C LEU A 73 5.89 -16.11 -5.71
N ASP A 74 7.18 -15.98 -6.00
CA ASP A 74 8.04 -15.04 -5.28
C ASP A 74 7.90 -13.61 -5.84
N ILE A 75 6.73 -13.04 -5.57
CA ILE A 75 6.36 -11.71 -6.05
C ILE A 75 7.37 -10.66 -5.59
N ASN A 76 7.87 -10.79 -4.35
CA ASN A 76 8.76 -9.77 -3.79
C ASN A 76 10.11 -9.77 -4.48
N GLU A 77 10.69 -10.93 -4.72
CA GLU A 77 11.99 -11.03 -5.36
C GLU A 77 11.92 -10.62 -6.83
N VAL A 78 10.93 -11.14 -7.56
CA VAL A 78 10.73 -10.79 -8.97
C VAL A 78 10.55 -9.29 -9.13
N LEU A 79 9.67 -8.67 -8.38
CA LEU A 79 9.44 -7.23 -8.48
C LEU A 79 10.63 -6.42 -7.95
N LYS A 80 11.29 -6.84 -6.86
CA LYS A 80 12.51 -6.18 -6.39
C LYS A 80 13.60 -6.15 -7.44
N ASN A 81 13.84 -7.27 -8.12
CA ASN A 81 14.85 -7.36 -9.17
C ASN A 81 14.46 -6.53 -10.40
N TYR A 82 13.19 -6.57 -10.81
CA TYR A 82 12.67 -5.75 -11.89
C TYR A 82 12.84 -4.25 -11.61
N PHE A 83 12.51 -3.81 -10.40
CA PHE A 83 12.58 -2.40 -10.01
C PHE A 83 13.97 -1.92 -9.64
N LYS A 84 14.87 -2.81 -9.22
CA LYS A 84 16.28 -2.44 -9.00
C LYS A 84 16.93 -1.89 -10.28
N ASN A 85 16.46 -2.36 -11.42
CA ASN A 85 16.95 -1.92 -12.73
C ASN A 85 16.13 -0.74 -13.32
N ASN A 86 14.97 -0.43 -12.74
CA ASN A 86 14.05 0.61 -13.19
C ASN A 86 13.67 1.43 -11.97
N GLU A 87 14.41 2.48 -11.69
CA GLU A 87 14.24 3.30 -10.48
C GLU A 87 12.81 3.81 -10.27
N ASN A 88 12.33 3.78 -9.03
CA ASN A 88 11.20 4.59 -8.51
C ASN A 88 9.75 4.10 -8.70
N MET A 89 9.47 2.79 -8.79
CA MET A 89 8.06 2.35 -8.81
C MET A 89 7.26 2.78 -7.57
N PHE A 90 7.91 2.79 -6.42
CA PHE A 90 7.28 3.14 -5.14
C PHE A 90 7.67 4.53 -4.64
N ASP A 91 8.22 5.37 -5.52
CA ASP A 91 8.51 6.74 -5.15
C ASP A 91 7.22 7.57 -5.12
N VAL A 92 6.95 8.15 -3.95
CA VAL A 92 5.82 9.05 -3.76
C VAL A 92 6.31 10.47 -3.96
N ASP A 93 5.87 11.11 -5.02
CA ASP A 93 6.08 12.54 -5.22
C ASP A 93 4.97 13.32 -4.53
N LEU A 94 5.32 14.11 -3.53
CA LEU A 94 4.38 14.99 -2.84
C LEU A 94 3.77 16.07 -3.76
N ASN A 95 4.23 16.18 -5.02
CA ASN A 95 3.61 17.00 -6.05
C ASN A 95 2.62 16.21 -6.94
N LEU A 96 1.97 15.19 -6.42
CA LEU A 96 0.96 14.36 -7.09
C LEU A 96 1.49 13.44 -8.20
N ARG A 97 2.76 13.06 -8.14
CA ARG A 97 3.34 12.11 -9.06
C ARG A 97 3.61 10.78 -8.37
N ALA A 98 2.73 9.82 -8.55
CA ALA A 98 3.01 8.43 -8.23
C ALA A 98 3.55 7.75 -9.49
N ASN A 99 4.84 7.47 -9.55
CA ASN A 99 5.48 6.85 -10.71
C ASN A 99 5.35 5.34 -10.63
N ILE A 100 4.56 4.75 -11.53
CA ILE A 100 4.44 3.30 -11.70
C ILE A 100 4.59 2.96 -13.17
N PHE A 101 5.28 1.85 -13.42
CA PHE A 101 5.56 1.41 -14.78
C PHE A 101 4.30 0.89 -15.49
N ASN A 102 4.13 1.32 -16.73
CA ASN A 102 3.04 0.84 -17.57
C ASN A 102 3.12 -0.67 -17.84
N ASP A 103 4.31 -1.25 -17.73
CA ASP A 103 4.56 -2.68 -17.91
C ASP A 103 3.71 -3.56 -16.98
N LEU A 104 3.44 -3.09 -15.76
CA LEU A 104 2.59 -3.82 -14.81
C LEU A 104 1.11 -3.85 -15.20
N LYS A 105 0.74 -3.14 -16.25
CA LYS A 105 -0.60 -3.18 -16.86
C LYS A 105 -0.69 -4.12 -18.06
N SER A 106 0.39 -4.81 -18.40
CA SER A 106 0.45 -5.74 -19.52
C SER A 106 0.45 -7.19 -19.02
N LYS A 107 -0.60 -7.94 -19.37
CA LYS A 107 -0.68 -9.38 -19.10
C LYS A 107 0.50 -10.12 -19.73
N ASP A 108 0.89 -9.75 -20.95
CA ASP A 108 2.01 -10.36 -21.66
C ASP A 108 3.33 -10.18 -20.87
N ILE A 109 3.60 -8.98 -20.39
CA ILE A 109 4.80 -8.72 -19.58
C ILE A 109 4.74 -9.48 -18.25
N LEU A 110 3.60 -9.49 -17.57
CA LEU A 110 3.46 -10.25 -16.32
C LEU A 110 3.72 -11.73 -16.53
N GLU A 111 3.16 -12.33 -17.58
CA GLU A 111 3.18 -13.78 -17.81
C GLU A 111 4.40 -14.29 -18.59
N ASN A 112 4.98 -13.47 -19.46
CA ASN A 112 6.06 -13.90 -20.33
C ASN A 112 7.43 -13.30 -19.97
N THR A 113 7.44 -12.29 -19.10
CA THR A 113 8.68 -11.63 -18.68
C THR A 113 8.93 -11.74 -17.18
N LEU A 114 7.96 -11.34 -16.35
CA LEU A 114 8.15 -11.26 -14.91
C LEU A 114 7.89 -12.59 -14.19
N PHE A 115 6.80 -13.26 -14.52
CA PHE A 115 6.34 -14.49 -13.85
C PHE A 115 6.17 -15.64 -14.85
N LYS A 116 7.25 -15.95 -15.55
CA LYS A 116 7.25 -16.94 -16.67
C LYS A 116 6.74 -18.33 -16.26
N ASP A 117 6.99 -18.71 -15.02
CA ASP A 117 6.60 -20.01 -14.47
C ASP A 117 5.19 -20.00 -13.85
N ALA A 118 4.52 -18.84 -13.85
CA ALA A 118 3.16 -18.74 -13.36
C ALA A 118 2.15 -19.36 -14.34
N PRO A 119 1.07 -20.00 -13.85
CA PRO A 119 -0.03 -20.43 -14.70
C PRO A 119 -0.57 -19.27 -15.54
N LYS A 120 -0.85 -19.54 -16.81
CA LYS A 120 -1.49 -18.56 -17.68
C LYS A 120 -2.94 -18.36 -17.26
N ILE A 121 -3.37 -17.12 -17.19
CA ILE A 121 -4.77 -16.79 -16.89
C ILE A 121 -5.55 -16.48 -18.18
N THR A 122 -6.84 -16.81 -18.19
CA THR A 122 -7.73 -16.43 -19.31
C THR A 122 -8.05 -14.94 -19.23
N ASP A 123 -8.38 -14.34 -20.36
CA ASP A 123 -8.77 -12.92 -20.39
C ASP A 123 -10.09 -12.70 -19.65
N ASP A 124 -11.03 -13.64 -19.76
CA ASP A 124 -12.32 -13.60 -19.06
C ASP A 124 -12.14 -13.55 -17.53
N LEU A 125 -11.25 -14.39 -16.98
CA LEU A 125 -10.98 -14.40 -15.53
C LEU A 125 -10.34 -13.08 -15.07
N LEU A 126 -9.43 -12.53 -15.86
CA LEU A 126 -8.81 -11.24 -15.55
C LEU A 126 -9.81 -10.10 -15.62
N GLU A 127 -10.67 -10.08 -16.64
CA GLU A 127 -11.71 -9.08 -16.81
C GLU A 127 -12.72 -9.11 -15.65
N GLU A 128 -13.16 -10.31 -15.25
CA GLU A 128 -14.02 -10.48 -14.06
C GLU A 128 -13.40 -9.81 -12.80
N LYS A 129 -12.11 -10.04 -12.58
CA LYS A 129 -11.40 -9.43 -11.44
C LYS A 129 -11.24 -7.92 -11.59
N LEU A 130 -10.99 -7.42 -12.80
CA LEU A 130 -10.89 -5.99 -13.05
C LEU A 130 -12.22 -5.28 -12.82
N VAL A 131 -13.34 -5.87 -13.25
CA VAL A 131 -14.69 -5.35 -12.98
C VAL A 131 -14.96 -5.32 -11.48
N LEU A 132 -14.67 -6.41 -10.77
CA LEU A 132 -14.83 -6.47 -9.31
C LEU A 132 -13.99 -5.40 -8.61
N PHE A 133 -12.73 -5.23 -8.97
CA PHE A 133 -11.80 -4.30 -8.33
C PHE A 133 -12.08 -2.83 -8.64
N ASN A 134 -12.83 -2.57 -9.71
CA ASN A 134 -13.32 -1.23 -10.07
C ASN A 134 -14.70 -0.91 -9.46
N SER A 135 -15.35 -1.88 -8.81
CA SER A 135 -16.65 -1.59 -8.18
C SER A 135 -16.51 -0.61 -7.02
N SER A 136 -17.54 0.19 -6.78
CA SER A 136 -17.59 1.16 -5.67
C SER A 136 -17.46 0.52 -4.29
N ASP A 137 -17.90 -0.73 -4.17
CA ASP A 137 -17.91 -1.46 -2.91
C ASP A 137 -16.57 -2.15 -2.59
N PHE A 138 -15.62 -2.12 -3.55
CA PHE A 138 -14.32 -2.75 -3.39
C PHE A 138 -13.33 -1.81 -2.67
N ASN A 139 -12.96 -2.18 -1.47
CA ASN A 139 -11.96 -1.44 -0.69
C ASN A 139 -10.53 -1.82 -1.10
N LYS A 140 -9.97 -1.08 -2.07
CA LYS A 140 -8.62 -1.31 -2.60
C LYS A 140 -7.56 -1.29 -1.48
N ALA A 141 -7.63 -0.35 -0.53
CA ALA A 141 -6.67 -0.23 0.56
C ALA A 141 -6.61 -1.46 1.48
N CYS A 142 -7.73 -2.17 1.63
CA CYS A 142 -7.78 -3.42 2.41
C CYS A 142 -7.45 -4.66 1.58
N MET A 143 -7.78 -4.66 0.29
CA MET A 143 -7.77 -5.86 -0.55
C MET A 143 -6.53 -5.97 -1.44
N PHE A 144 -5.83 -4.88 -1.70
CA PHE A 144 -4.58 -4.90 -2.44
C PHE A 144 -3.44 -5.43 -1.58
N ARG A 145 -2.34 -5.81 -2.23
CA ARG A 145 -1.20 -6.41 -1.56
C ARG A 145 -0.62 -5.48 -0.49
N GLY A 146 -0.77 -5.84 0.78
CA GLY A 146 -0.39 -4.99 1.90
C GLY A 146 1.07 -4.56 1.93
N LYS A 147 2.01 -5.37 1.41
CA LYS A 147 3.41 -4.97 1.28
C LYS A 147 3.60 -3.77 0.35
N PHE A 148 2.73 -3.61 -0.66
CA PHE A 148 2.75 -2.45 -1.54
C PHE A 148 2.18 -1.23 -0.81
N GLU A 149 1.06 -1.41 -0.11
CA GLU A 149 0.43 -0.37 0.71
C GLU A 149 1.40 0.16 1.77
N LEU A 150 2.03 -0.74 2.52
CA LEU A 150 2.99 -0.36 3.55
C LEU A 150 4.21 0.38 2.95
N LYS A 151 4.75 -0.10 1.83
CA LYS A 151 5.87 0.56 1.15
C LYS A 151 5.49 1.98 0.70
N PHE A 152 4.32 2.13 0.07
CA PHE A 152 3.79 3.44 -0.32
C PHE A 152 3.66 4.37 0.90
N PHE A 153 3.06 3.88 1.99
CA PHE A 153 2.87 4.65 3.21
C PHE A 153 4.19 5.13 3.82
N ILE A 154 5.17 4.25 3.92
CA ILE A 154 6.50 4.59 4.45
C ILE A 154 7.21 5.60 3.56
N ASP A 155 7.15 5.47 2.25
CA ASP A 155 7.76 6.43 1.33
C ASP A 155 7.06 7.80 1.40
N PHE A 156 5.73 7.81 1.54
CA PHE A 156 4.98 9.05 1.82
C PHE A 156 5.45 9.73 3.11
N LEU A 157 5.57 8.98 4.21
CA LEU A 157 6.02 9.53 5.50
C LEU A 157 7.46 10.06 5.44
N LYS A 158 8.35 9.39 4.70
CA LYS A 158 9.72 9.88 4.47
C LYS A 158 9.71 11.23 3.76
N ARG A 159 8.98 11.33 2.66
CA ARG A 159 8.85 12.57 1.89
C ARG A 159 8.19 13.67 2.70
N LEU A 160 7.15 13.35 3.44
CA LEU A 160 6.52 14.31 4.35
C LEU A 160 7.51 14.83 5.41
N LYS A 161 8.34 13.96 5.97
CA LYS A 161 9.39 14.38 6.92
C LYS A 161 10.41 15.30 6.26
N GLU A 162 10.88 14.96 5.05
CA GLU A 162 11.80 15.82 4.28
C GLU A 162 11.19 17.20 4.03
N GLU A 163 9.93 17.24 3.61
CA GLU A 163 9.17 18.49 3.39
C GLU A 163 9.03 19.29 4.69
N ALA A 164 8.64 18.65 5.77
CA ALA A 164 8.40 19.27 7.08
C ALA A 164 9.68 19.88 7.70
N THR A 165 10.82 19.27 7.42
CA THR A 165 12.13 19.73 7.97
C THR A 165 12.89 20.62 6.98
N SER A 166 12.43 20.77 5.75
CA SER A 166 13.05 21.60 4.71
C SER A 166 13.23 23.05 5.18
N LYS A 167 14.30 23.70 4.68
CA LYS A 167 14.46 25.16 4.86
C LYS A 167 13.37 25.95 4.15
N ASN A 168 12.95 25.46 3.00
CA ASN A 168 11.92 26.05 2.15
C ASN A 168 10.88 24.98 1.80
N PRO A 169 9.90 24.71 2.69
CA PRO A 169 8.84 23.75 2.40
C PRO A 169 8.00 24.26 1.23
N LYS A 170 7.63 23.36 0.31
CA LYS A 170 6.85 23.70 -0.89
C LYS A 170 5.35 23.52 -0.68
N ILE A 171 5.00 22.57 0.18
CA ILE A 171 3.62 22.17 0.43
C ILE A 171 3.15 22.71 1.77
N LEU A 172 3.98 22.62 2.80
CA LEU A 172 3.66 23.06 4.14
C LEU A 172 3.89 24.57 4.32
N THR A 173 3.05 25.22 5.09
CA THR A 173 3.14 26.67 5.37
C THR A 173 4.20 27.01 6.41
N LYS A 174 4.66 26.03 7.19
CA LYS A 174 5.72 26.17 8.20
C LYS A 174 6.48 24.86 8.40
N LYS A 175 7.60 24.93 9.05
CA LYS A 175 8.39 23.75 9.46
C LYS A 175 7.75 23.02 10.63
N TYR A 176 7.96 21.71 10.66
CA TYR A 176 7.60 20.86 11.77
C TYR A 176 8.81 20.02 12.20
N LYS A 177 8.89 19.70 13.47
CA LYS A 177 9.87 18.74 13.98
C LYS A 177 9.28 17.35 13.88
N CYS A 178 10.05 16.40 13.36
CA CYS A 178 9.72 14.98 13.38
C CYS A 178 10.98 14.18 13.61
N THR A 179 11.08 13.51 14.74
CA THR A 179 12.24 12.70 15.15
C THR A 179 12.13 11.25 14.66
N LEU A 180 10.91 10.81 14.34
CA LEU A 180 10.65 9.44 13.96
C LEU A 180 11.42 9.04 12.68
N SER A 181 11.99 7.85 12.69
CA SER A 181 12.68 7.26 11.53
C SER A 181 11.73 6.30 10.82
N PHE A 182 11.53 6.54 9.54
CA PHE A 182 10.67 5.70 8.71
C PHE A 182 11.52 4.75 7.85
N LYS A 183 12.01 3.66 8.45
CA LYS A 183 12.69 2.58 7.73
C LYS A 183 11.71 1.45 7.47
N LEU A 184 11.74 0.85 6.29
CA LEU A 184 10.81 -0.22 5.94
C LEU A 184 11.02 -1.46 6.84
N GLU A 185 12.27 -1.74 7.22
CA GLU A 185 12.63 -2.89 8.04
C GLU A 185 12.01 -2.82 9.45
N ASP A 186 11.93 -1.61 10.01
CA ASP A 186 11.40 -1.37 11.37
C ASP A 186 9.95 -0.89 11.35
N SER A 187 9.35 -0.75 10.15
CA SER A 187 8.08 -0.02 9.98
C SER A 187 6.92 -0.60 10.77
N ILE A 188 6.78 -1.91 10.79
CA ILE A 188 5.68 -2.56 11.52
C ILE A 188 5.80 -2.26 13.02
N SER A 189 6.98 -2.43 13.61
CA SER A 189 7.22 -2.14 15.02
C SER A 189 6.91 -0.69 15.38
N VAL A 190 7.35 0.25 14.54
CA VAL A 190 7.10 1.67 14.72
C VAL A 190 5.62 2.00 14.56
N LEU A 191 4.97 1.51 13.51
CA LEU A 191 3.58 1.83 13.19
C LEU A 191 2.57 1.19 14.14
N THR A 192 2.93 0.12 14.84
CA THR A 192 2.08 -0.52 15.86
C THR A 192 1.62 0.47 16.93
N GLN A 193 2.41 1.49 17.24
CA GLN A 193 2.07 2.51 18.24
C GLN A 193 0.97 3.48 17.75
N TYR A 194 0.76 3.58 16.44
CA TYR A 194 -0.17 4.52 15.82
C TYR A 194 -1.38 3.86 15.17
N SER A 195 -1.32 2.55 14.91
CA SER A 195 -2.42 1.82 14.28
C SER A 195 -3.46 1.38 15.29
N ASN A 196 -4.70 1.25 14.83
CA ASN A 196 -5.78 0.61 15.60
C ASN A 196 -5.71 -0.90 15.42
N THR A 197 -6.01 -1.64 16.48
CA THR A 197 -6.32 -3.06 16.34
C THR A 197 -7.61 -3.21 15.53
N PRO A 198 -7.59 -3.91 14.38
CA PRO A 198 -8.78 -4.03 13.55
C PRO A 198 -9.86 -4.85 14.25
N ASN A 199 -11.13 -4.47 14.04
CA ASN A 199 -12.26 -5.13 14.67
C ASN A 199 -12.30 -6.64 14.39
N CYS A 200 -11.96 -7.08 13.17
CA CYS A 200 -11.91 -8.51 12.85
C CYS A 200 -10.85 -9.28 13.68
N LEU A 201 -9.76 -8.63 14.10
CA LEU A 201 -8.79 -9.24 15.00
C LEU A 201 -9.30 -9.25 16.44
N ILE A 202 -9.99 -8.17 16.86
CA ILE A 202 -10.64 -8.13 18.19
C ILE A 202 -11.69 -9.24 18.29
N GLU A 203 -12.57 -9.35 17.30
CA GLU A 203 -13.59 -10.40 17.22
C GLU A 203 -12.98 -11.80 17.27
N PHE A 204 -11.94 -12.04 16.45
CA PHE A 204 -11.21 -13.31 16.46
C PHE A 204 -10.61 -13.63 17.84
N LEU A 205 -9.97 -12.66 18.49
CA LEU A 205 -9.40 -12.84 19.83
C LEU A 205 -10.50 -13.08 20.87
N ASP A 206 -11.61 -12.35 20.79
CA ASP A 206 -12.75 -12.54 21.68
C ASP A 206 -13.39 -13.94 21.56
N GLU A 207 -13.51 -14.45 20.34
CA GLU A 207 -14.04 -15.81 20.10
C GLU A 207 -13.10 -16.91 20.61
N HIS A 208 -11.80 -16.73 20.51
CA HIS A 208 -10.81 -17.79 20.78
C HIS A 208 -10.18 -17.69 22.16
N LEU A 209 -10.13 -16.51 22.78
CA LEU A 209 -9.56 -16.33 24.13
C LEU A 209 -10.58 -16.40 25.27
N ARG A 210 -11.89 -16.28 24.98
CA ARG A 210 -12.95 -16.48 25.99
C ARG A 210 -13.26 -17.96 26.30
N VAL A 211 -12.57 -18.88 25.63
CA VAL A 211 -12.76 -20.33 25.77
C VAL A 211 -11.69 -20.99 26.68
N ALA A 212 -10.85 -20.19 27.34
CA ALA A 212 -9.80 -20.68 28.24
C ALA A 212 -10.12 -20.38 29.70
#